data_ace0a76ecb6db3b7e12f81bc5a63b54c
#
_entry.id   ace0a76ecb6db3b7e12f81bc5a63b54c
#
_cell.length_a   1.000
_cell.length_b   1.000
_cell.length_c   1.000
_cell.angle_alpha   90.00
_cell.angle_beta   90.00
_cell.angle_gamma   90.00
#
_symmetry.space_group_name_H-M   'P 1'
#
loop_
_entity.id
_entity.type
_entity.pdbx_description
1 polymer ?
#
loop_
_entity_poly.entity_id
_entity_poly.type
_entity_poly.pdbx_seq_one_letter_code
_entity_poly.pdbx_strand_id
1 'polypeptide(L)'
;MKWIFFIAIILIYFFSSCRSTKKIQTAIAKKDTIAIVPVITDNGHDDTVQFIKATYNRLQNQKINFTTFSAKIEVDYQDAEGKKYNVNAHLRMYKDSVMWVSITAILGIEGLRAYITKDSVMLLDKQNKIFTARSVSYLQEISDLPLDLTSLQDLLIGNIVFLDSNIVSYSRTENTLSLLSIGDFFKNLLTIRESGNLVRSSKLDDVDELRNRTCYLTYDDYENGKGVVFSSKRSISVTEKKKLDIQLNFKQYDFNETLSFPFSVPKNYKRK
;
A
#
# COMPACT_ATOMS: atom_id res chain seq x y z
N MET A 1 -51.55 -32.04 39.66
CA MET A 1 -51.00 -32.79 38.51
C MET A 1 -50.90 -31.99 37.18
N LYS A 2 -51.73 -31.01 36.87
CA LYS A 2 -51.66 -30.22 35.61
C LYS A 2 -50.48 -29.27 35.54
N TRP A 3 -49.94 -28.79 36.63
CA TRP A 3 -48.81 -27.87 36.66
C TRP A 3 -47.46 -28.55 36.39
N ILE A 4 -47.32 -29.82 36.72
CA ILE A 4 -46.07 -30.56 36.48
C ILE A 4 -45.89 -30.83 34.98
N PHE A 5 -47.00 -31.05 34.27
CA PHE A 5 -46.97 -31.23 32.80
C PHE A 5 -46.54 -29.95 32.06
N PHE A 6 -46.92 -28.76 32.56
CA PHE A 6 -46.53 -27.48 31.97
C PHE A 6 -45.04 -27.20 32.13
N ILE A 7 -44.47 -27.54 33.28
CA ILE A 7 -43.05 -27.38 33.58
C ILE A 7 -42.20 -28.35 32.73
N ALA A 8 -42.67 -29.55 32.51
CA ALA A 8 -41.99 -30.56 31.67
C ALA A 8 -41.97 -30.15 30.19
N ILE A 9 -43.03 -29.53 29.68
CA ILE A 9 -43.08 -29.03 28.30
C ILE A 9 -42.14 -27.83 28.10
N ILE A 10 -42.03 -26.93 29.07
CA ILE A 10 -41.11 -25.79 29.01
C ILE A 10 -39.65 -26.25 29.04
N LEU A 11 -39.31 -27.29 29.80
CA LEU A 11 -37.97 -27.86 29.85
C LEU A 11 -37.52 -28.50 28.51
N ILE A 12 -38.46 -29.10 27.75
CA ILE A 12 -38.16 -29.73 26.47
C ILE A 12 -37.82 -28.66 25.39
N TYR A 13 -38.41 -27.46 25.47
CA TYR A 13 -38.08 -26.35 24.54
C TYR A 13 -36.72 -25.73 24.78
N PHE A 14 -36.10 -25.88 25.95
CA PHE A 14 -34.76 -25.35 26.23
C PHE A 14 -33.62 -26.23 25.72
N PHE A 15 -33.88 -27.50 25.37
CA PHE A 15 -32.84 -28.42 24.88
C PHE A 15 -32.75 -28.51 23.34
N SER A 16 -33.62 -27.85 22.58
CA SER A 16 -33.55 -27.83 21.11
C SER A 16 -32.75 -26.66 20.54
N SER A 17 -31.94 -25.99 21.36
CA SER A 17 -30.91 -25.10 20.81
C SER A 17 -29.75 -25.94 20.24
N CYS A 18 -29.99 -26.58 19.10
CA CYS A 18 -28.91 -26.99 18.22
C CYS A 18 -28.12 -25.72 17.85
N ARG A 19 -27.05 -25.44 18.57
CA ARG A 19 -25.96 -24.60 18.08
C ARG A 19 -25.46 -25.28 16.83
N SER A 20 -25.95 -24.82 15.69
CA SER A 20 -25.22 -24.88 14.46
C SER A 20 -23.90 -24.17 14.73
N THR A 21 -22.88 -24.93 15.10
CA THR A 21 -21.51 -24.49 14.91
C THR A 21 -21.36 -24.32 13.39
N LYS A 22 -21.75 -23.16 12.85
CA LYS A 22 -21.14 -22.69 11.64
C LYS A 22 -19.65 -22.79 11.93
N LYS A 23 -19.01 -23.83 11.37
CA LYS A 23 -17.58 -23.80 11.15
C LYS A 23 -17.36 -22.47 10.47
N ILE A 24 -16.84 -21.52 11.24
CA ILE A 24 -16.11 -20.42 10.66
C ILE A 24 -14.98 -21.17 9.93
N GLN A 25 -15.22 -21.52 8.68
CA GLN A 25 -14.15 -21.59 7.74
C GLN A 25 -13.63 -20.17 7.74
N THR A 26 -12.71 -19.91 8.68
CA THR A 26 -11.70 -18.92 8.45
C THR A 26 -11.25 -19.25 7.05
N ALA A 27 -11.67 -18.45 6.07
CA ALA A 27 -11.00 -18.40 4.82
C ALA A 27 -9.60 -17.93 5.21
N ILE A 28 -8.79 -18.87 5.66
CA ILE A 28 -7.37 -18.81 5.51
C ILE A 28 -7.30 -18.66 3.99
N ALA A 29 -7.17 -17.40 3.55
CA ALA A 29 -6.68 -17.15 2.22
C ALA A 29 -5.44 -18.02 2.19
N LYS A 30 -5.56 -19.17 1.50
CA LYS A 30 -4.40 -20.03 1.32
C LYS A 30 -3.33 -19.07 0.93
N LYS A 31 -2.31 -18.92 1.82
CA LYS A 31 -1.08 -18.25 1.44
C LYS A 31 -0.79 -18.89 0.09
N ASP A 32 -1.09 -18.15 -1.00
CA ASP A 32 -0.92 -18.72 -2.32
C ASP A 32 0.52 -19.18 -2.31
N THR A 33 0.66 -20.48 -2.12
CA THR A 33 1.96 -21.13 -2.27
C THR A 33 2.29 -20.69 -3.67
N ILE A 34 3.26 -19.76 -3.80
CA ILE A 34 3.76 -19.33 -5.10
C ILE A 34 4.03 -20.66 -5.75
N ALA A 35 3.15 -21.06 -6.67
CA ALA A 35 3.44 -22.21 -7.49
C ALA A 35 4.80 -21.86 -8.06
N ILE A 36 5.82 -22.57 -7.61
CA ILE A 36 7.16 -22.45 -8.16
C ILE A 36 6.94 -22.84 -9.61
N VAL A 37 6.64 -21.84 -10.44
CA VAL A 37 6.58 -22.03 -11.87
C VAL A 37 7.99 -22.57 -12.17
N PRO A 38 8.10 -23.78 -12.70
CA PRO A 38 9.42 -24.38 -12.90
C PRO A 38 10.24 -23.33 -13.62
N VAL A 39 11.33 -22.91 -12.98
CA VAL A 39 12.38 -22.18 -13.67
C VAL A 39 12.67 -23.03 -14.89
N ILE A 40 12.41 -22.51 -16.07
CA ILE A 40 12.92 -23.14 -17.29
C ILE A 40 14.42 -23.04 -17.09
N THR A 41 15.00 -24.12 -16.59
CA THR A 41 16.45 -24.33 -16.58
C THR A 41 16.84 -24.56 -18.04
N ASP A 42 16.92 -23.43 -18.73
CA ASP A 42 17.71 -23.42 -19.97
C ASP A 42 19.19 -23.60 -19.55
N ASN A 43 19.94 -24.38 -20.31
CA ASN A 43 21.31 -24.77 -20.05
C ASN A 43 22.33 -23.62 -20.12
N GLY A 44 21.89 -22.37 -19.99
CA GLY A 44 22.67 -21.14 -20.00
C GLY A 44 22.67 -20.42 -18.64
N HIS A 45 23.22 -21.04 -17.60
CA HIS A 45 23.27 -20.42 -16.27
C HIS A 45 23.86 -19.00 -16.29
N ASP A 46 24.87 -18.75 -17.09
CA ASP A 46 25.50 -17.43 -17.25
C ASP A 46 24.57 -16.43 -17.97
N ASP A 47 23.83 -16.86 -18.98
CA ASP A 47 22.89 -16.00 -19.71
C ASP A 47 21.72 -15.58 -18.82
N THR A 48 21.25 -16.48 -17.96
CA THR A 48 20.19 -16.22 -17.00
C THR A 48 20.59 -15.17 -15.97
N VAL A 49 21.79 -15.30 -15.39
CA VAL A 49 22.33 -14.32 -14.41
C VAL A 49 22.51 -12.94 -15.05
N GLN A 50 23.04 -12.90 -16.27
CA GLN A 50 23.19 -11.67 -17.03
C GLN A 50 21.84 -11.02 -17.35
N PHE A 51 20.85 -11.81 -17.77
CA PHE A 51 19.48 -11.32 -18.02
C PHE A 51 18.84 -10.72 -16.79
N ILE A 52 18.91 -11.39 -15.63
CA ILE A 52 18.39 -10.91 -14.35
C ILE A 52 19.06 -9.59 -13.97
N LYS A 53 20.38 -9.53 -14.03
CA LYS A 53 21.17 -8.33 -13.68
C LYS A 53 20.84 -7.17 -14.61
N ALA A 54 20.75 -7.41 -15.91
CA ALA A 54 20.39 -6.40 -16.90
C ALA A 54 18.97 -5.88 -16.67
N THR A 55 18.03 -6.78 -16.36
CA THR A 55 16.65 -6.42 -16.05
C THR A 55 16.55 -5.58 -14.78
N TYR A 56 17.22 -5.99 -13.69
CA TYR A 56 17.26 -5.23 -12.45
C TYR A 56 17.81 -3.81 -12.68
N ASN A 57 18.96 -3.68 -13.35
CA ASN A 57 19.57 -2.40 -13.66
C ASN A 57 18.66 -1.52 -14.51
N ARG A 58 17.97 -2.09 -15.50
CA ARG A 58 16.99 -1.38 -16.32
C ARG A 58 15.84 -0.83 -15.47
N LEU A 59 15.28 -1.63 -14.56
CA LEU A 59 14.21 -1.20 -13.66
C LEU A 59 14.67 -0.08 -12.73
N GLN A 60 15.88 -0.15 -12.21
CA GLN A 60 16.44 0.91 -11.37
C GLN A 60 16.63 2.23 -12.17
N ASN A 61 17.06 2.12 -13.43
CA ASN A 61 17.25 3.28 -14.31
C ASN A 61 15.93 3.90 -14.79
N GLN A 62 14.82 3.15 -14.75
CA GLN A 62 13.49 3.63 -15.13
C GLN A 62 12.76 4.34 -13.99
N LYS A 63 13.36 4.48 -12.81
CA LYS A 63 12.76 5.22 -11.72
C LYS A 63 12.45 6.66 -12.15
N ILE A 64 11.23 7.08 -11.83
CA ILE A 64 10.82 8.47 -12.01
C ILE A 64 11.67 9.33 -11.09
N ASN A 65 12.49 10.18 -11.68
CA ASN A 65 13.32 11.15 -10.97
C ASN A 65 12.63 12.52 -11.01
N PHE A 66 12.56 13.19 -9.89
CA PHE A 66 11.92 14.49 -9.75
C PHE A 66 12.65 15.34 -8.70
N THR A 67 12.54 16.65 -8.80
CA THR A 67 12.93 17.59 -7.74
C THR A 67 11.73 17.89 -6.87
N THR A 68 10.61 18.25 -7.50
CA THR A 68 9.34 18.48 -6.85
C THR A 68 8.23 17.75 -7.59
N PHE A 69 7.19 17.38 -6.86
CA PHE A 69 5.99 16.77 -7.40
C PHE A 69 4.77 17.31 -6.69
N SER A 70 3.72 17.61 -7.44
CA SER A 70 2.41 17.94 -6.89
C SER A 70 1.32 17.14 -7.57
N ALA A 71 0.26 16.81 -6.81
CA ALA A 71 -0.88 16.10 -7.35
C ALA A 71 -2.19 16.44 -6.62
N LYS A 72 -3.30 16.31 -7.36
CA LYS A 72 -4.65 16.15 -6.82
C LYS A 72 -5.06 14.71 -7.00
N ILE A 73 -5.39 14.05 -5.91
CA ILE A 73 -5.67 12.61 -5.85
C ILE A 73 -7.06 12.42 -5.24
N GLU A 74 -7.90 11.69 -5.94
CA GLU A 74 -9.09 11.11 -5.33
C GLU A 74 -8.66 9.81 -4.64
N VAL A 75 -9.00 9.69 -3.36
CA VAL A 75 -8.59 8.57 -2.51
C VAL A 75 -9.83 7.85 -2.02
N ASP A 76 -9.99 6.60 -2.45
CA ASP A 76 -10.94 5.68 -1.85
C ASP A 76 -10.20 4.83 -0.82
N TYR A 77 -10.65 4.89 0.41
CA TYR A 77 -10.07 4.19 1.53
C TYR A 77 -11.11 3.31 2.22
N GLN A 78 -10.76 2.06 2.48
CA GLN A 78 -11.58 1.16 3.29
C GLN A 78 -10.76 0.70 4.50
N ASP A 79 -11.30 0.98 5.69
CA ASP A 79 -10.67 0.58 6.94
C ASP A 79 -10.91 -0.90 7.28
N ALA A 80 -10.32 -1.34 8.37
CA ALA A 80 -10.39 -2.72 8.84
C ALA A 80 -11.81 -3.17 9.25
N GLU A 81 -12.65 -2.22 9.61
CA GLU A 81 -14.06 -2.43 9.95
C GLU A 81 -14.96 -2.46 8.70
N GLY A 82 -14.36 -2.28 7.50
CA GLY A 82 -15.06 -2.28 6.21
C GLY A 82 -15.74 -0.95 5.88
N LYS A 83 -15.52 0.10 6.68
CA LYS A 83 -16.08 1.42 6.42
C LYS A 83 -15.31 2.11 5.31
N LYS A 84 -16.05 2.66 4.34
CA LYS A 84 -15.50 3.31 3.16
C LYS A 84 -15.54 4.81 3.30
N TYR A 85 -14.47 5.43 2.82
CA TYR A 85 -14.31 6.87 2.78
C TYR A 85 -13.84 7.27 1.39
N ASN A 86 -14.39 8.33 0.84
CA ASN A 86 -13.91 8.99 -0.36
C ASN A 86 -13.48 10.40 0.02
N VAL A 87 -12.23 10.73 -0.26
CA VAL A 87 -11.64 12.04 0.06
C VAL A 87 -10.77 12.53 -1.08
N ASN A 88 -10.52 13.83 -1.12
CA ASN A 88 -9.56 14.41 -2.03
C ASN A 88 -8.28 14.77 -1.26
N ALA A 89 -7.14 14.35 -1.79
CA ALA A 89 -5.83 14.71 -1.26
C ALA A 89 -5.10 15.64 -2.22
N HIS A 90 -4.56 16.73 -1.68
CA HIS A 90 -3.56 17.56 -2.36
C HIS A 90 -2.19 17.15 -1.82
N LEU A 91 -1.35 16.62 -2.69
CA LEU A 91 0.00 16.17 -2.37
C LEU A 91 1.02 17.16 -2.95
N ARG A 92 2.06 17.47 -2.17
CA ARG A 92 3.26 18.19 -2.62
C ARG A 92 4.48 17.50 -2.03
N MET A 93 5.48 17.27 -2.84
CA MET A 93 6.73 16.66 -2.42
C MET A 93 7.92 17.49 -2.91
N TYR A 94 8.92 17.62 -2.05
CA TYR A 94 10.29 17.95 -2.45
C TYR A 94 11.11 16.70 -2.16
N LYS A 95 11.76 16.15 -3.18
CA LYS A 95 12.45 14.86 -3.09
C LYS A 95 13.39 14.80 -1.90
N ASP A 96 13.32 13.69 -1.17
CA ASP A 96 14.17 13.38 -0.01
C ASP A 96 14.20 14.46 1.09
N SER A 97 13.28 15.41 1.08
CA SER A 97 13.24 16.53 2.03
C SER A 97 11.92 16.64 2.77
N VAL A 98 10.83 16.80 2.02
CA VAL A 98 9.52 17.05 2.61
C VAL A 98 8.39 16.45 1.77
N MET A 99 7.35 16.00 2.46
CA MET A 99 6.05 15.70 1.89
C MET A 99 4.97 16.46 2.66
N TRP A 100 4.12 17.15 1.93
CA TRP A 100 2.99 17.90 2.43
C TRP A 100 1.70 17.33 1.84
N VAL A 101 0.74 17.03 2.68
CA VAL A 101 -0.56 16.48 2.28
C VAL A 101 -1.67 17.28 2.94
N SER A 102 -2.67 17.67 2.15
CA SER A 102 -3.92 18.24 2.65
C SER A 102 -5.08 17.35 2.20
N ILE A 103 -5.81 16.82 3.16
CA ILE A 103 -6.97 15.96 2.91
C ILE A 103 -8.24 16.79 3.11
N THR A 104 -9.06 16.82 2.07
CA THR A 104 -10.34 17.50 2.05
C THR A 104 -11.48 16.49 1.93
N ALA A 105 -12.49 16.63 2.77
CA ALA A 105 -13.74 15.89 2.70
C ALA A 105 -14.69 16.47 1.65
N ILE A 106 -15.92 15.98 1.62
CA ILE A 106 -17.02 16.51 0.82
C ILE A 106 -17.16 18.03 1.09
N LEU A 107 -17.44 18.80 0.05
CA LEU A 107 -17.53 20.28 0.06
C LEU A 107 -16.18 21.01 0.17
N GLY A 108 -15.05 20.31 -0.03
CA GLY A 108 -13.75 20.97 -0.06
C GLY A 108 -13.22 21.45 1.30
N ILE A 109 -13.85 21.04 2.40
CA ILE A 109 -13.40 21.42 3.76
C ILE A 109 -12.17 20.56 4.10
N GLU A 110 -11.04 21.22 4.40
CA GLU A 110 -9.83 20.55 4.83
C GLU A 110 -10.01 19.99 6.25
N GLY A 111 -9.94 18.65 6.36
CA GLY A 111 -10.06 17.93 7.63
C GLY A 111 -8.71 17.64 8.28
N LEU A 112 -7.70 17.31 7.46
CA LEU A 112 -6.37 16.91 7.94
C LEU A 112 -5.29 17.56 7.08
N ARG A 113 -4.21 18.00 7.71
CA ARG A 113 -2.97 18.38 7.04
C ARG A 113 -1.79 17.63 7.65
N ALA A 114 -0.97 17.04 6.81
CA ALA A 114 0.27 16.39 7.21
C ALA A 114 1.48 17.13 6.64
N TYR A 115 2.55 17.18 7.42
CA TYR A 115 3.87 17.64 7.02
C TYR A 115 4.90 16.61 7.49
N ILE A 116 5.57 15.97 6.57
CA ILE A 116 6.43 14.82 6.81
C ILE A 116 7.83 15.17 6.33
N THR A 117 8.81 14.98 7.21
CA THR A 117 10.25 15.14 6.93
C THR A 117 10.97 13.82 7.17
N LYS A 118 12.28 13.79 7.01
CA LYS A 118 13.09 12.60 7.34
C LYS A 118 12.96 12.16 8.80
N ASP A 119 12.73 13.10 9.71
CA ASP A 119 12.79 12.86 11.15
C ASP A 119 11.42 12.91 11.83
N SER A 120 10.44 13.57 11.21
CA SER A 120 9.19 13.89 11.89
C SER A 120 7.96 13.82 11.00
N VAL A 121 6.84 13.51 11.63
CA VAL A 121 5.49 13.58 11.07
C VAL A 121 4.69 14.56 11.92
N MET A 122 4.25 15.65 11.32
CA MET A 122 3.39 16.65 11.95
C MET A 122 2.00 16.59 11.33
N LEU A 123 0.97 16.51 12.16
CA LEU A 123 -0.42 16.38 11.74
C LEU A 123 -1.25 17.51 12.36
N LEU A 124 -2.09 18.13 11.55
CA LEU A 124 -3.13 19.05 11.97
C LEU A 124 -4.50 18.45 11.69
N ASP A 125 -5.15 17.95 12.73
CA ASP A 125 -6.57 17.60 12.68
C ASP A 125 -7.39 18.88 12.84
N LYS A 126 -7.95 19.37 11.75
CA LYS A 126 -8.68 20.64 11.73
C LYS A 126 -10.08 20.52 12.30
N GLN A 127 -10.68 19.35 12.26
CA GLN A 127 -12.00 19.10 12.82
C GLN A 127 -11.97 19.14 14.34
N ASN A 128 -10.99 18.43 14.95
CA ASN A 128 -10.85 18.34 16.39
C ASN A 128 -9.91 19.41 16.98
N LYS A 129 -9.28 20.23 16.13
CA LYS A 129 -8.30 21.24 16.52
C LYS A 129 -7.14 20.62 17.33
N ILE A 130 -6.58 19.52 16.81
CA ILE A 130 -5.47 18.80 17.43
C ILE A 130 -4.25 18.93 16.54
N PHE A 131 -3.12 19.28 17.16
CA PHE A 131 -1.79 19.15 16.55
C PHE A 131 -1.07 17.98 17.19
N THR A 132 -0.51 17.11 16.33
CA THR A 132 0.29 15.96 16.75
C THR A 132 1.65 16.04 16.06
N ALA A 133 2.73 15.85 16.84
CA ALA A 133 4.08 15.70 16.33
C ALA A 133 4.63 14.34 16.77
N ARG A 134 5.13 13.55 15.84
CA ARG A 134 5.70 12.22 16.04
C ARG A 134 7.00 12.09 15.29
N SER A 135 7.82 11.12 15.68
CA SER A 135 8.96 10.70 14.85
C SER A 135 8.49 10.06 13.54
N VAL A 136 9.39 9.92 12.58
CA VAL A 136 9.09 9.29 11.28
C VAL A 136 8.63 7.83 11.41
N SER A 137 9.00 7.13 12.51
CA SER A 137 8.52 5.78 12.82
C SER A 137 6.99 5.67 12.92
N TYR A 138 6.31 6.79 13.15
CA TYR A 138 4.86 6.84 13.12
C TYR A 138 4.27 6.44 11.76
N LEU A 139 5.00 6.63 10.65
CA LEU A 139 4.57 6.14 9.34
C LEU A 139 4.45 4.61 9.33
N GLN A 140 5.36 3.92 10.02
CA GLN A 140 5.35 2.47 10.13
C GLN A 140 4.18 1.97 10.99
N GLU A 141 3.86 2.71 12.06
CA GLU A 141 2.74 2.39 12.96
C GLU A 141 1.38 2.47 12.25
N ILE A 142 1.19 3.46 11.36
CA ILE A 142 -0.10 3.69 10.70
C ILE A 142 -0.28 2.92 9.39
N SER A 143 0.82 2.56 8.73
CA SER A 143 0.78 1.86 7.43
C SER A 143 1.01 0.36 7.54
N ASP A 144 1.47 -0.10 8.69
CA ASP A 144 2.00 -1.47 8.88
C ASP A 144 3.09 -1.84 7.86
N LEU A 145 3.78 -0.85 7.29
CA LEU A 145 4.88 -1.02 6.33
C LEU A 145 6.15 -0.33 6.85
N PRO A 146 7.36 -0.85 6.58
CA PRO A 146 8.63 -0.23 7.00
C PRO A 146 8.97 0.98 6.12
N LEU A 147 8.07 1.98 6.12
CA LEU A 147 8.21 3.19 5.33
C LEU A 147 9.01 4.25 6.09
N ASP A 148 9.88 4.92 5.35
CA ASP A 148 10.46 6.22 5.65
C ASP A 148 9.97 7.27 4.64
N LEU A 149 10.48 8.49 4.72
CA LEU A 149 10.07 9.55 3.78
C LEU A 149 10.37 9.16 2.32
N THR A 150 11.56 8.62 2.05
CA THR A 150 12.00 8.29 0.68
C THR A 150 11.16 7.16 0.08
N SER A 151 10.98 6.07 0.80
CA SER A 151 10.16 4.94 0.35
C SER A 151 8.68 5.31 0.22
N LEU A 152 8.16 6.20 1.08
CA LEU A 152 6.81 6.74 0.95
C LEU A 152 6.67 7.63 -0.30
N GLN A 153 7.66 8.48 -0.59
CA GLN A 153 7.69 9.27 -1.83
C GLN A 153 7.77 8.37 -3.05
N ASP A 154 8.62 7.36 -3.06
CA ASP A 154 8.74 6.37 -4.15
C ASP A 154 7.42 5.62 -4.36
N LEU A 155 6.75 5.18 -3.31
CA LEU A 155 5.44 4.54 -3.39
C LEU A 155 4.39 5.46 -4.03
N LEU A 156 4.36 6.73 -3.63
CA LEU A 156 3.39 7.70 -4.11
C LEU A 156 3.70 8.25 -5.50
N ILE A 157 4.95 8.21 -5.96
CA ILE A 157 5.33 8.58 -7.33
C ILE A 157 5.13 7.42 -8.31
N GLY A 158 5.08 6.19 -7.81
CA GLY A 158 4.93 4.96 -8.59
C GLY A 158 6.23 4.26 -8.92
N ASN A 159 7.30 4.60 -8.24
CA ASN A 159 8.55 3.85 -8.28
C ASN A 159 8.39 2.50 -7.59
N ILE A 160 9.20 1.53 -8.00
CA ILE A 160 9.24 0.22 -7.35
C ILE A 160 9.84 0.38 -5.95
N VAL A 161 9.11 -0.10 -4.94
CA VAL A 161 9.59 -0.15 -3.56
C VAL A 161 9.94 -1.59 -3.16
N PHE A 162 10.89 -1.74 -2.24
CA PHE A 162 11.29 -3.05 -1.68
C PHE A 162 11.73 -4.10 -2.72
N LEU A 163 12.27 -3.67 -3.87
CA LEU A 163 12.93 -4.57 -4.82
C LEU A 163 14.40 -4.71 -4.44
N ASP A 164 14.78 -5.88 -3.99
CA ASP A 164 16.17 -6.21 -3.68
C ASP A 164 16.92 -6.74 -4.91
N SER A 165 18.24 -6.59 -4.92
CA SER A 165 19.12 -7.16 -5.95
C SER A 165 19.25 -8.68 -5.87
N ASN A 166 18.90 -9.28 -4.72
CA ASN A 166 18.86 -10.72 -4.51
C ASN A 166 17.60 -11.31 -5.19
N ILE A 167 17.64 -11.42 -6.52
CA ILE A 167 16.57 -12.01 -7.31
C ILE A 167 16.80 -13.51 -7.39
N VAL A 168 15.91 -14.28 -6.77
CA VAL A 168 16.03 -15.74 -6.61
C VAL A 168 15.32 -16.53 -7.71
N SER A 169 14.36 -15.93 -8.41
CA SER A 169 13.68 -16.55 -9.54
C SER A 169 13.03 -15.52 -10.46
N TYR A 170 12.76 -15.91 -11.68
CA TYR A 170 11.96 -15.16 -12.62
C TYR A 170 11.04 -16.10 -13.42
N SER A 171 9.96 -15.56 -13.95
CA SER A 171 9.13 -16.23 -14.92
C SER A 171 8.72 -15.25 -16.01
N ARG A 172 8.60 -15.74 -17.22
CA ARG A 172 8.28 -14.95 -18.41
C ARG A 172 7.12 -15.56 -19.16
N THR A 173 6.17 -14.72 -19.57
CA THR A 173 5.10 -15.06 -20.51
C THR A 173 5.21 -14.13 -21.71
N GLU A 174 4.32 -14.28 -22.71
CA GLU A 174 4.30 -13.37 -23.86
C GLU A 174 4.19 -11.89 -23.50
N ASN A 175 3.49 -11.57 -22.41
CA ASN A 175 3.13 -10.20 -22.08
C ASN A 175 3.70 -9.70 -20.74
N THR A 176 4.25 -10.60 -19.93
CA THR A 176 4.71 -10.24 -18.58
C THR A 176 6.00 -10.92 -18.20
N LEU A 177 6.83 -10.20 -17.47
CA LEU A 177 7.98 -10.71 -16.74
C LEU A 177 7.75 -10.55 -15.25
N SER A 178 7.90 -11.62 -14.49
CA SER A 178 7.83 -11.60 -13.03
C SER A 178 9.19 -11.92 -12.43
N LEU A 179 9.60 -11.15 -11.43
CA LEU A 179 10.84 -11.31 -10.68
C LEU A 179 10.51 -11.53 -9.21
N LEU A 180 11.09 -12.56 -8.59
CA LEU A 180 11.02 -12.77 -7.15
C LEU A 180 12.34 -12.35 -6.52
N SER A 181 12.33 -11.29 -5.72
CA SER A 181 13.49 -10.89 -4.91
C SER A 181 13.22 -11.14 -3.42
N ILE A 182 14.30 -11.36 -2.66
CA ILE A 182 14.26 -11.52 -1.21
C ILE A 182 15.16 -10.44 -0.60
N GLY A 183 14.52 -9.45 0.03
CA GLY A 183 15.20 -8.38 0.77
C GLY A 183 15.07 -8.57 2.28
N ASP A 184 15.48 -7.54 3.04
CA ASP A 184 15.47 -7.57 4.51
C ASP A 184 14.06 -7.64 5.11
N PHE A 185 13.07 -7.02 4.45
CA PHE A 185 11.71 -6.92 4.96
C PHE A 185 10.72 -7.80 4.21
N PHE A 186 10.90 -7.96 2.90
CA PHE A 186 9.92 -8.61 2.05
C PHE A 186 10.54 -9.56 1.03
N LYS A 187 9.80 -10.64 0.77
CA LYS A 187 9.83 -11.37 -0.49
C LYS A 187 8.95 -10.58 -1.46
N ASN A 188 9.53 -10.01 -2.51
CA ASN A 188 8.80 -9.18 -3.48
C ASN A 188 8.64 -9.94 -4.80
N LEU A 189 7.41 -10.28 -5.15
CA LEU A 189 7.05 -10.76 -6.47
C LEU A 189 6.60 -9.56 -7.32
N LEU A 190 7.56 -9.00 -8.05
CA LEU A 190 7.33 -7.90 -8.98
C LEU A 190 6.89 -8.44 -10.33
N THR A 191 5.79 -7.94 -10.88
CA THR A 191 5.31 -8.25 -12.23
C THR A 191 5.32 -6.98 -13.08
N ILE A 192 5.96 -7.06 -14.25
CA ILE A 192 6.02 -5.98 -15.22
C ILE A 192 5.41 -6.43 -16.55
N ARG A 193 4.83 -5.50 -17.30
CA ARG A 193 4.43 -5.71 -18.70
C ARG A 193 5.68 -5.65 -19.57
N GLU A 194 5.90 -6.61 -20.46
CA GLU A 194 7.04 -6.59 -21.36
C GLU A 194 6.99 -5.42 -22.33
N SER A 195 5.80 -5.07 -22.81
CA SER A 195 5.64 -3.84 -23.59
C SER A 195 5.86 -2.62 -22.73
N GLY A 196 6.93 -1.88 -22.97
CA GLY A 196 7.27 -0.65 -22.24
C GLY A 196 7.88 -0.84 -20.84
N ASN A 197 8.09 -2.09 -20.39
CA ASN A 197 8.60 -2.42 -19.04
C ASN A 197 7.84 -1.76 -17.89
N LEU A 198 6.53 -1.63 -18.03
CA LEU A 198 5.67 -0.96 -17.06
C LEU A 198 5.38 -1.88 -15.88
N VAL A 199 5.53 -1.38 -14.67
CA VAL A 199 5.15 -2.12 -13.47
C VAL A 199 3.65 -2.40 -13.52
N ARG A 200 3.25 -3.64 -13.30
CA ARG A 200 1.85 -4.05 -13.17
C ARG A 200 1.46 -4.21 -11.73
N SER A 201 2.27 -4.95 -10.99
CA SER A 201 2.00 -5.22 -9.58
C SER A 201 3.26 -5.61 -8.84
N SER A 202 3.22 -5.43 -7.53
CA SER A 202 4.22 -5.91 -6.60
C SER A 202 3.49 -6.55 -5.42
N LYS A 203 3.75 -7.85 -5.19
CA LYS A 203 3.26 -8.56 -4.01
C LYS A 203 4.42 -8.69 -3.04
N LEU A 204 4.24 -8.10 -1.86
CA LEU A 204 5.23 -8.05 -0.79
C LEU A 204 4.75 -8.98 0.33
N ASP A 205 5.38 -10.13 0.49
CA ASP A 205 5.15 -11.02 1.63
C ASP A 205 6.27 -10.80 2.66
N ASP A 206 5.91 -10.59 3.92
CA ASP A 206 6.90 -10.38 4.99
C ASP A 206 7.87 -11.55 5.08
N VAL A 207 9.16 -11.27 5.30
CA VAL A 207 10.17 -12.31 5.51
C VAL A 207 10.01 -12.96 6.89
N ASP A 208 9.47 -12.22 7.87
CA ASP A 208 9.08 -12.75 9.17
C ASP A 208 7.72 -13.43 9.04
N GLU A 209 7.73 -14.75 9.00
CA GLU A 209 6.52 -15.57 8.86
C GLU A 209 5.54 -15.42 10.04
N LEU A 210 6.02 -14.98 11.21
CA LEU A 210 5.16 -14.74 12.38
C LEU A 210 4.29 -13.52 12.22
N ARG A 211 4.73 -12.51 11.45
CA ARG A 211 3.94 -11.31 11.17
C ARG A 211 2.79 -11.60 10.20
N ASN A 212 2.97 -12.53 9.29
CA ASN A 212 1.98 -12.93 8.28
C ASN A 212 1.38 -11.72 7.51
N ARG A 213 2.21 -10.70 7.27
CA ARG A 213 1.82 -9.49 6.57
C ARG A 213 2.04 -9.65 5.07
N THR A 214 1.03 -9.27 4.30
CA THR A 214 1.12 -9.17 2.84
C THR A 214 0.68 -7.77 2.41
N CYS A 215 1.47 -7.14 1.53
CA CYS A 215 1.08 -5.91 0.85
C CYS A 215 1.00 -6.18 -0.66
N TYR A 216 -0.11 -5.78 -1.27
CA TYR A 216 -0.32 -5.88 -2.71
C TYR A 216 -0.47 -4.50 -3.33
N LEU A 217 0.43 -4.17 -4.24
CA LEU A 217 0.47 -2.91 -4.97
C LEU A 217 0.10 -3.17 -6.42
N THR A 218 -0.79 -2.35 -6.99
CA THR A 218 -1.08 -2.38 -8.43
C THR A 218 -0.90 -1.01 -9.06
N TYR A 219 -0.54 -1.00 -10.35
CA TYR A 219 -0.25 0.18 -11.13
C TYR A 219 -0.97 0.08 -12.48
N ASP A 220 -1.94 0.96 -12.69
CA ASP A 220 -2.80 0.95 -13.87
C ASP A 220 -2.87 2.35 -14.50
N ASP A 221 -3.56 2.43 -15.64
CA ASP A 221 -3.85 3.67 -16.37
C ASP A 221 -2.57 4.51 -16.56
N TYR A 222 -1.58 3.91 -17.26
CA TYR A 222 -0.33 4.57 -17.58
C TYR A 222 -0.52 5.66 -18.65
N GLU A 223 -0.04 6.85 -18.35
CA GLU A 223 -0.07 8.02 -19.21
C GLU A 223 1.38 8.45 -19.54
N ASN A 224 1.60 8.87 -20.77
CA ASN A 224 2.86 9.48 -21.18
C ASN A 224 2.65 11.00 -21.27
N GLY A 225 2.49 11.64 -20.13
CA GLY A 225 2.31 13.07 -20.00
C GLY A 225 3.55 13.74 -19.43
N LYS A 226 3.84 14.98 -19.84
CA LYS A 226 4.91 15.82 -19.25
C LYS A 226 6.31 15.18 -19.25
N GLY A 227 6.59 14.31 -20.25
CA GLY A 227 7.90 13.66 -20.42
C GLY A 227 8.16 12.50 -19.44
N VAL A 228 7.16 12.09 -18.68
CA VAL A 228 7.25 10.97 -17.72
C VAL A 228 6.12 9.97 -17.98
N VAL A 229 6.47 8.70 -17.99
CA VAL A 229 5.46 7.62 -18.00
C VAL A 229 4.99 7.40 -16.57
N PHE A 230 3.74 7.75 -16.30
CA PHE A 230 3.17 7.80 -14.96
C PHE A 230 1.90 6.96 -14.85
N SER A 231 1.79 6.14 -13.82
CA SER A 231 0.55 5.41 -13.51
C SER A 231 -0.40 6.33 -12.77
N SER A 232 -1.53 6.68 -13.38
CA SER A 232 -2.52 7.59 -12.79
C SER A 232 -3.50 6.88 -11.85
N LYS A 233 -3.52 5.55 -11.85
CA LYS A 233 -4.35 4.75 -10.96
C LYS A 233 -3.54 3.68 -10.25
N ARG A 234 -3.64 3.64 -8.92
CA ARG A 234 -2.92 2.68 -8.09
C ARG A 234 -3.77 2.15 -6.97
N SER A 235 -3.51 0.92 -6.55
CA SER A 235 -4.09 0.39 -5.33
C SER A 235 -3.02 -0.14 -4.39
N ILE A 236 -3.28 0.00 -3.11
CA ILE A 236 -2.45 -0.48 -2.01
C ILE A 236 -3.37 -1.28 -1.09
N SER A 237 -3.12 -2.58 -0.96
CA SER A 237 -3.85 -3.44 -0.04
C SER A 237 -2.87 -4.05 0.93
N VAL A 238 -3.02 -3.76 2.21
CA VAL A 238 -2.18 -4.33 3.28
C VAL A 238 -3.04 -5.23 4.14
N THR A 239 -2.58 -6.44 4.38
CA THR A 239 -3.23 -7.41 5.24
C THR A 239 -2.21 -7.92 6.25
N GLU A 240 -2.49 -7.73 7.52
CA GLU A 240 -1.80 -8.34 8.66
C GLU A 240 -2.87 -8.85 9.63
N LYS A 241 -3.06 -8.21 10.77
CA LYS A 241 -4.17 -8.47 11.69
C LYS A 241 -5.48 -7.86 11.19
N LYS A 242 -5.37 -6.80 10.45
CA LYS A 242 -6.46 -6.01 9.85
C LYS A 242 -6.16 -5.81 8.38
N LYS A 243 -7.20 -5.51 7.62
CA LYS A 243 -7.07 -5.21 6.20
C LYS A 243 -7.23 -3.70 5.97
N LEU A 244 -6.35 -3.16 5.15
CA LEU A 244 -6.37 -1.77 4.71
C LEU A 244 -6.37 -1.77 3.18
N ASP A 245 -7.39 -1.17 2.56
CA ASP A 245 -7.45 -1.00 1.11
C ASP A 245 -7.49 0.49 0.77
N ILE A 246 -6.57 0.93 -0.08
CA ILE A 246 -6.48 2.30 -0.57
C ILE A 246 -6.43 2.27 -2.10
N GLN A 247 -7.28 3.06 -2.75
CA GLN A 247 -7.20 3.34 -4.18
C GLN A 247 -6.85 4.81 -4.37
N LEU A 248 -5.87 5.06 -5.22
CA LEU A 248 -5.39 6.39 -5.57
C LEU A 248 -5.69 6.66 -7.04
N ASN A 249 -6.43 7.72 -7.32
CA ASN A 249 -6.74 8.15 -8.66
C ASN A 249 -6.22 9.57 -8.85
N PHE A 250 -5.09 9.71 -9.55
CA PHE A 250 -4.39 10.97 -9.79
C PHE A 250 -5.12 11.76 -10.87
N LYS A 251 -5.89 12.76 -10.47
CA LYS A 251 -6.68 13.60 -11.40
C LYS A 251 -5.83 14.68 -12.07
N GLN A 252 -4.84 15.18 -11.37
CA GLN A 252 -3.89 16.18 -11.86
C GLN A 252 -2.54 15.93 -11.19
N TYR A 253 -1.45 16.10 -11.92
CA TYR A 253 -0.11 16.03 -11.37
C TYR A 253 0.87 16.86 -12.18
N ASP A 254 1.89 17.37 -11.53
CA ASP A 254 2.97 18.18 -12.11
C ASP A 254 4.32 17.81 -11.50
N PHE A 255 5.36 17.86 -12.35
CA PHE A 255 6.74 17.59 -11.96
C PHE A 255 7.58 18.87 -12.08
N ASN A 256 8.51 19.03 -11.13
CA ASN A 256 9.59 20.02 -11.17
C ASN A 256 9.11 21.49 -11.20
N GLU A 257 7.89 21.74 -10.69
CA GLU A 257 7.36 23.07 -10.50
C GLU A 257 7.84 23.69 -9.18
N THR A 258 7.84 25.02 -9.09
CA THR A 258 8.11 25.71 -7.84
C THR A 258 6.96 25.50 -6.86
N LEU A 259 7.22 24.87 -5.72
CA LEU A 259 6.20 24.54 -4.72
C LEU A 259 6.46 25.25 -3.38
N SER A 260 5.38 25.53 -2.66
CA SER A 260 5.40 25.93 -1.26
C SER A 260 4.77 24.88 -0.38
N PHE A 261 5.22 24.77 0.86
CA PHE A 261 4.79 23.76 1.83
C PHE A 261 4.24 24.43 3.11
N PRO A 262 3.10 25.15 3.04
CA PRO A 262 2.62 25.97 4.14
C PRO A 262 2.13 25.10 5.29
N PHE A 263 2.77 25.23 6.45
CA PHE A 263 2.39 24.54 7.67
C PHE A 263 2.53 25.47 8.87
N SER A 264 1.40 25.81 9.49
CA SER A 264 1.36 26.62 10.69
C SER A 264 0.35 26.04 11.69
N VAL A 265 0.72 26.01 12.95
CA VAL A 265 -0.13 25.51 14.04
C VAL A 265 -0.88 26.68 14.68
N PRO A 266 -2.21 26.76 14.55
CA PRO A 266 -2.97 27.84 15.19
C PRO A 266 -2.89 27.77 16.73
N LYS A 267 -2.92 28.92 17.38
CA LYS A 267 -2.77 29.03 18.86
C LYS A 267 -3.83 28.26 19.65
N ASN A 268 -5.01 28.07 19.06
CA ASN A 268 -6.16 27.40 19.69
C ASN A 268 -6.16 25.86 19.48
N TYR A 269 -5.09 25.28 18.97
CA TYR A 269 -4.97 23.83 18.82
C TYR A 269 -4.37 23.19 20.06
N LYS A 270 -4.97 22.06 20.48
CA LYS A 270 -4.40 21.21 21.53
C LYS A 270 -3.20 20.45 20.95
N ARG A 271 -2.11 20.40 21.70
CA ARG A 271 -0.89 19.64 21.33
C ARG A 271 -0.93 18.26 21.99
N LYS A 272 -0.65 17.22 21.23
CA LYS A 272 -0.54 15.83 21.69
C LYS A 272 0.81 15.24 21.34
#